data_70e3c1e29811207b525e84e6ac1ff60a
#
_entry.id   70e3c1e29811207b525e84e6ac1ff60a
#
_cell.length_a   1.000
_cell.length_b   1.000
_cell.length_c   1.000
_cell.angle_alpha   90.00
_cell.angle_beta   90.00
_cell.angle_gamma   90.00
#
_symmetry.space_group_name_H-M   'P 1'
#
loop_
_entity.id
_entity.type
_entity.pdbx_description
1 polymer ?
#
loop_
_entity_poly.entity_id
_entity_poly.type
_entity_poly.pdbx_seq_one_letter_code
_entity_poly.pdbx_strand_id
1 'polypeptide(L)'
;FDDTDEAIRFVTEREKPLALYYFGPTKRAAEVIRHTSSGGACVDDTIMHIANENLPFGGVGNSGMGRYHGRESFDAFSHRRAVVTTPVWLDLPFRYMPYRMFRWVKKIL
;
A
#
# COMPACT_ATOMS: atom_id res chain seq x y z
N PHE A 1 26.08 -14.27 -1.61
CA PHE A 1 25.21 -15.11 -0.78
C PHE A 1 25.26 -16.55 -1.28
N ASP A 2 25.19 -17.48 -0.37
CA ASP A 2 25.27 -18.91 -0.69
C ASP A 2 23.87 -19.53 -0.90
N ASP A 3 22.84 -18.91 -0.30
CA ASP A 3 21.45 -19.32 -0.46
C ASP A 3 20.48 -18.13 -0.55
N THR A 4 19.24 -18.41 -0.93
CA THR A 4 18.20 -17.41 -1.10
C THR A 4 17.75 -16.78 0.23
N ASP A 5 17.81 -17.52 1.33
CA ASP A 5 17.38 -17.03 2.64
C ASP A 5 18.38 -16.01 3.17
N GLU A 6 19.66 -16.18 2.87
CA GLU A 6 20.67 -15.16 3.15
C GLU A 6 20.41 -13.88 2.35
N ALA A 7 20.08 -14.01 1.06
CA ALA A 7 19.74 -12.87 0.22
C ALA A 7 18.48 -12.14 0.73
N ILE A 8 17.44 -12.88 1.16
CA ILE A 8 16.24 -12.31 1.76
C ILE A 8 16.58 -11.53 3.03
N ARG A 9 17.38 -12.12 3.93
CA ARG A 9 17.85 -11.44 5.14
C ARG A 9 18.63 -10.18 4.81
N PHE A 10 19.55 -10.25 3.88
CA PHE A 10 20.33 -9.10 3.43
C PHE A 10 19.45 -7.93 2.99
N VAL A 11 18.39 -8.19 2.24
CA VAL A 11 17.45 -7.16 1.77
C VAL A 11 16.59 -6.63 2.93
N THR A 12 16.08 -7.52 3.80
CA THR A 12 15.14 -7.15 4.87
C THR A 12 15.79 -6.38 6.02
N GLU A 13 17.07 -6.59 6.27
CA GLU A 13 17.86 -5.89 7.28
C GLU A 13 18.28 -4.47 6.86
N ARG A 14 18.00 -4.08 5.62
CA ARG A 14 18.38 -2.78 5.04
C ARG A 14 17.16 -1.96 4.67
N GLU A 15 17.42 -0.73 4.25
CA GLU A 15 16.38 0.15 3.73
C GLU A 15 15.71 -0.48 2.49
N LYS A 16 14.40 -0.30 2.42
CA LYS A 16 13.59 -0.88 1.36
C LYS A 16 13.98 -0.30 0.00
N PRO A 17 14.40 -1.13 -0.97
CA PRO A 17 14.84 -0.66 -2.28
C PRO A 17 13.65 -0.17 -3.13
N LEU A 18 13.96 0.69 -4.11
CA LEU A 18 12.98 1.13 -5.10
C LEU A 18 12.54 -0.03 -6.00
N ALA A 19 13.46 -0.89 -6.38
CA ALA A 19 13.19 -2.03 -7.27
C ALA A 19 13.92 -3.28 -6.81
N LEU A 20 13.29 -4.43 -7.04
CA LEU A 20 13.85 -5.75 -6.81
C LEU A 20 13.79 -6.54 -8.12
N TYR A 21 14.91 -7.09 -8.53
CA TYR A 21 15.02 -7.93 -9.71
C TYR A 21 15.43 -9.34 -9.29
N TYR A 22 14.66 -10.32 -9.73
CA TYR A 22 14.93 -11.72 -9.46
C TYR A 22 15.03 -12.50 -10.77
N PHE A 23 16.07 -13.30 -10.91
CA PHE A 23 16.28 -14.20 -12.03
C PHE A 23 16.34 -15.64 -11.53
N GLY A 24 15.42 -16.49 -11.99
CA GLY A 24 15.41 -17.90 -11.61
C GLY A 24 14.01 -18.50 -11.49
N PRO A 25 13.87 -19.67 -10.85
CA PRO A 25 12.61 -20.39 -10.80
C PRO A 25 11.46 -19.59 -10.22
N THR A 26 10.32 -19.55 -10.89
CA THR A 26 9.12 -18.76 -10.51
C THR A 26 8.64 -19.04 -9.09
N LYS A 27 8.74 -20.30 -8.63
CA LYS A 27 8.36 -20.66 -7.26
C LYS A 27 9.22 -19.94 -6.23
N ARG A 28 10.51 -19.80 -6.49
CA ARG A 28 11.45 -19.10 -5.60
C ARG A 28 11.26 -17.57 -5.70
N ALA A 29 10.94 -17.07 -6.88
CA ALA A 29 10.57 -15.65 -7.07
C ALA A 29 9.41 -15.24 -6.16
N ALA A 30 8.34 -16.04 -6.12
CA ALA A 30 7.18 -15.78 -5.27
C ALA A 30 7.55 -15.77 -3.77
N GLU A 31 8.48 -16.62 -3.36
CA GLU A 31 8.98 -16.63 -1.98
C GLU A 31 9.79 -15.37 -1.65
N VAL A 32 10.74 -15.00 -2.51
CA VAL A 32 11.54 -13.78 -2.33
C VAL A 32 10.65 -12.54 -2.27
N ILE A 33 9.70 -12.39 -3.20
CA ILE A 33 8.77 -11.26 -3.23
C ILE A 33 7.90 -11.21 -1.96
N ARG A 34 7.47 -12.35 -1.45
CA ARG A 34 6.64 -12.42 -0.24
C ARG A 34 7.40 -12.01 1.02
N HIS A 35 8.67 -12.33 1.09
CA HIS A 35 9.51 -12.10 2.28
C HIS A 35 10.33 -10.81 2.21
N THR A 36 10.27 -10.07 1.11
CA THR A 36 10.95 -8.79 0.96
C THR A 36 9.96 -7.66 0.69
N SER A 37 10.41 -6.42 0.81
CA SER A 37 9.62 -5.23 0.47
C SER A 37 10.43 -4.33 -0.44
N SER A 38 9.83 -3.93 -1.56
CA SER A 38 10.40 -2.98 -2.52
C SER A 38 9.31 -2.09 -3.12
N GLY A 39 9.68 -1.01 -3.78
CA GLY A 39 8.73 -0.16 -4.51
C GLY A 39 8.06 -0.92 -5.65
N GLY A 40 8.82 -1.68 -6.42
CA GLY A 40 8.37 -2.58 -7.48
C GLY A 40 9.28 -3.78 -7.62
N ALA A 41 8.88 -4.76 -8.44
CA ALA A 41 9.71 -5.93 -8.72
C ALA A 41 9.53 -6.41 -10.17
N CYS A 42 10.58 -7.04 -10.73
CA CYS A 42 10.51 -7.83 -11.94
C CYS A 42 11.09 -9.23 -11.71
N VAL A 43 10.50 -10.22 -12.36
CA VAL A 43 11.00 -11.60 -12.39
C VAL A 43 11.47 -11.89 -13.81
N ASP A 44 12.68 -12.38 -13.93
CA ASP A 44 13.37 -12.69 -15.19
C ASP A 44 13.47 -11.50 -16.16
N ASP A 45 13.41 -10.28 -15.61
CA ASP A 45 13.52 -9.03 -16.37
C ASP A 45 14.02 -7.89 -15.46
N THR A 46 14.36 -6.76 -16.09
CA THR A 46 14.73 -5.51 -15.42
C THR A 46 13.91 -4.35 -15.99
N ILE A 47 13.65 -3.32 -15.18
CA ILE A 47 13.06 -2.05 -15.63
C ILE A 47 11.61 -2.15 -16.14
N MET A 48 11.14 -3.30 -16.63
CA MET A 48 9.83 -3.45 -17.27
C MET A 48 8.63 -3.04 -16.40
N HIS A 49 8.77 -3.08 -15.07
CA HIS A 49 7.75 -2.57 -14.17
C HIS A 49 7.53 -1.06 -14.26
N ILE A 50 8.54 -0.27 -14.70
CA ILE A 50 8.39 1.17 -14.97
C ILE A 50 7.89 1.44 -16.39
N ALA A 51 8.21 0.55 -17.34
CA ALA A 51 7.79 0.71 -18.74
C ALA A 51 6.28 0.47 -18.93
N ASN A 52 5.64 -0.26 -18.04
CA ASN A 52 4.21 -0.51 -18.10
C ASN A 52 3.42 0.61 -17.40
N GLU A 53 2.85 1.52 -18.17
CA GLU A 53 2.07 2.67 -17.69
C GLU A 53 0.80 2.30 -16.89
N ASN A 54 0.37 1.03 -16.94
CA ASN A 54 -0.78 0.55 -16.18
C ASN A 54 -0.40 0.02 -14.79
N LEU A 55 0.90 -0.14 -14.51
CA LEU A 55 1.38 -0.54 -13.20
C LEU A 55 1.80 0.69 -12.38
N PRO A 56 1.48 0.71 -11.08
CA PRO A 56 1.95 1.78 -10.22
C PRO A 56 3.47 1.72 -10.09
N PHE A 57 4.14 2.87 -10.26
CA PHE A 57 5.56 3.01 -10.03
C PHE A 57 5.82 4.00 -8.89
N GLY A 58 6.63 3.60 -7.93
CA GLY A 58 7.02 4.42 -6.80
C GLY A 58 7.76 3.61 -5.74
N GLY A 59 8.43 4.30 -4.84
CA GLY A 59 9.19 3.71 -3.74
C GLY A 59 8.33 3.35 -2.54
N VAL A 60 8.98 2.79 -1.52
CA VAL A 60 8.40 2.49 -0.21
C VAL A 60 9.40 2.81 0.90
N GLY A 61 8.97 3.49 1.95
CA GLY A 61 9.88 3.97 3.00
C GLY A 61 10.88 4.98 2.43
N ASN A 62 12.18 4.77 2.66
CA ASN A 62 13.23 5.68 2.22
C ASN A 62 13.48 5.68 0.70
N SER A 63 12.98 4.67 -0.03
CA SER A 63 13.10 4.66 -1.50
C SER A 63 12.09 5.54 -2.22
N GLY A 64 11.09 6.09 -1.52
CA GLY A 64 10.16 7.06 -2.08
C GLY A 64 8.82 7.13 -1.36
N MET A 65 8.06 8.17 -1.68
CA MET A 65 6.71 8.40 -1.20
C MET A 65 5.75 8.55 -2.39
N GLY A 66 4.61 7.89 -2.29
CA GLY A 66 3.59 7.93 -3.34
C GLY A 66 3.94 7.05 -4.54
N ARG A 67 3.03 7.06 -5.49
CA ARG A 67 3.11 6.27 -6.72
C ARG A 67 2.52 7.06 -7.87
N TYR A 68 2.95 6.77 -9.08
CA TYR A 68 2.37 7.33 -10.29
C TYR A 68 2.22 6.25 -11.37
N HIS A 69 1.79 6.58 -12.53
CA HIS A 69 1.27 5.83 -13.65
C HIS A 69 -0.23 5.49 -13.53
N GLY A 70 -0.93 5.55 -14.65
CA GLY A 70 -2.31 5.18 -14.80
C GLY A 70 -3.22 5.82 -13.72
N ARG A 71 -3.98 4.98 -13.06
CA ARG A 71 -4.91 5.39 -12.00
C ARG A 71 -4.23 6.01 -10.78
N GLU A 72 -3.02 5.56 -10.45
CA GLU A 72 -2.29 6.12 -9.29
C GLU A 72 -1.96 7.59 -9.50
N SER A 73 -1.62 7.99 -10.73
CA SER A 73 -1.42 9.40 -11.05
C SER A 73 -2.70 10.22 -10.87
N PHE A 74 -3.84 9.70 -11.34
CA PHE A 74 -5.12 10.36 -11.15
C PHE A 74 -5.45 10.51 -9.65
N ASP A 75 -5.31 9.44 -8.88
CA ASP A 75 -5.57 9.44 -7.44
C ASP A 75 -4.61 10.38 -6.68
N ALA A 76 -3.33 10.46 -7.08
CA ALA A 76 -2.33 11.34 -6.47
C ALA A 76 -2.65 12.84 -6.65
N PHE A 77 -3.25 13.22 -7.78
CA PHE A 77 -3.65 14.60 -8.08
C PHE A 77 -5.13 14.89 -7.79
N SER A 78 -5.85 13.92 -7.20
CA SER A 78 -7.28 14.04 -6.90
C SER A 78 -7.53 14.09 -5.39
N HIS A 79 -8.48 14.91 -4.97
CA HIS A 79 -8.97 14.92 -3.60
C HIS A 79 -10.25 14.10 -3.46
N ARG A 80 -10.23 13.06 -2.66
CA ARG A 80 -11.42 12.27 -2.32
C ARG A 80 -12.15 12.94 -1.18
N ARG A 81 -13.30 13.56 -1.46
CA ARG A 81 -14.15 14.19 -0.46
C ARG A 81 -15.21 13.21 0.04
N ALA A 82 -15.19 12.91 1.34
CA ALA A 82 -16.26 12.18 1.98
C ALA A 82 -17.50 13.08 2.12
N VAL A 83 -18.67 12.59 1.69
CA VAL A 83 -19.95 13.29 1.85
C VAL A 83 -20.92 12.33 2.53
N VAL A 84 -21.44 12.74 3.68
CA VAL A 84 -22.49 12.01 4.39
C VAL A 84 -23.77 12.83 4.31
N THR A 85 -24.82 12.23 3.75
CA THR A 85 -26.16 12.82 3.74
C THR A 85 -27.02 12.08 4.74
N THR A 86 -27.49 12.82 5.76
CA THR A 86 -28.43 12.27 6.75
C THR A 86 -29.82 12.82 6.44
N PRO A 87 -30.85 11.97 6.33
CA PRO A 87 -32.23 12.44 6.14
C PRO A 87 -32.66 13.31 7.30
N VAL A 88 -33.34 14.44 7.00
CA VAL A 88 -33.77 15.42 8.00
C VAL A 88 -34.76 14.83 9.01
N TRP A 89 -35.55 13.84 8.59
CA TRP A 89 -36.52 13.14 9.44
C TRP A 89 -35.87 12.17 10.43
N LEU A 90 -34.59 11.79 10.21
CA LEU A 90 -33.85 10.89 11.11
C LEU A 90 -33.03 11.71 12.09
N ASP A 91 -33.69 12.19 13.14
CA ASP A 91 -33.01 12.89 14.21
C ASP A 91 -32.74 11.94 15.38
N LEU A 92 -31.46 11.71 15.66
CA LEU A 92 -31.01 10.75 16.65
C LEU A 92 -30.72 11.46 17.99
N PRO A 93 -31.52 11.20 19.05
CA PRO A 93 -31.42 11.92 20.33
C PRO A 93 -30.03 11.92 20.98
N PHE A 94 -29.18 10.90 20.67
CA PHE A 94 -27.84 10.82 21.24
C PHE A 94 -26.85 11.85 20.67
N ARG A 95 -27.24 12.58 19.62
CA ARG A 95 -26.44 13.68 19.04
C ARG A 95 -26.45 14.95 19.88
N TYR A 96 -27.43 15.08 20.81
CA TYR A 96 -27.66 16.28 21.59
C TYR A 96 -27.28 16.10 23.06
N MET A 97 -26.91 17.19 23.68
CA MET A 97 -26.73 17.23 25.14
C MET A 97 -28.08 17.12 25.89
N PRO A 98 -28.09 16.45 27.05
CA PRO A 98 -27.01 15.72 27.70
C PRO A 98 -26.78 14.36 27.06
N TYR A 99 -25.51 14.00 26.81
CA TYR A 99 -25.08 12.77 26.13
C TYR A 99 -25.35 11.52 27.00
N ARG A 100 -26.57 11.23 27.35
CA ARG A 100 -26.95 10.10 28.23
C ARG A 100 -26.57 8.75 27.67
N MET A 101 -26.50 8.61 26.34
CA MET A 101 -26.20 7.37 25.66
C MET A 101 -24.74 7.27 25.18
N PHE A 102 -23.84 8.17 25.62
CA PHE A 102 -22.45 8.19 25.17
C PHE A 102 -21.71 6.86 25.40
N ARG A 103 -22.03 6.14 26.49
CA ARG A 103 -21.45 4.80 26.74
C ARG A 103 -21.81 3.76 25.68
N TRP A 104 -22.97 3.88 25.07
CA TRP A 104 -23.42 2.98 24.00
C TRP A 104 -22.78 3.35 22.66
N VAL A 105 -22.69 4.61 22.35
CA VAL A 105 -22.03 5.12 21.14
C VAL A 105 -20.56 4.72 21.10
N LYS A 106 -19.86 4.80 22.25
CA LYS A 106 -18.45 4.41 22.38
C LYS A 106 -18.19 2.89 22.13
N LYS A 107 -19.22 2.06 22.18
CA LYS A 107 -19.09 0.62 21.89
C LYS A 107 -19.27 0.29 20.40
N ILE A 108 -19.77 1.24 19.62
CA ILE A 108 -20.07 1.08 18.19
C ILE A 108 -18.97 1.71 17.33
N LEU A 109 -18.25 2.68 17.87
CA LEU A 109 -17.04 3.29 17.29
C LEU A 109 -15.79 2.51 17.66
#